data_92c91ba6b4c33a8f1b82d3b8bc752676
#
_entry.id   92c91ba6b4c33a8f1b82d3b8bc752676
#
_cell.length_a   1.000
_cell.length_b   1.000
_cell.length_c   1.000
_cell.angle_alpha   90.00
_cell.angle_beta   90.00
_cell.angle_gamma   90.00
#
_symmetry.space_group_name_H-M   'P 1'
#
loop_
_entity.id
_entity.type
_entity.pdbx_description
1 polymer ?
#
loop_
_entity_poly.entity_id
_entity_poly.type
_entity_poly.pdbx_seq_one_letter_code
_entity_poly.pdbx_strand_id
1 'polypeptide(L)'
;MNELITLDGLCIKSVGYGETDAIITLYAAGRGKISAKVRGARGAKGKLRYAASLLTFAKYVLSVKGDKAAVTACDVYDSFFSLTSEPVKFYAACTAAEFLDKTQPEGEYNNALMLACLNCLRDLTYSDKKSEDVLKEFLLSALAAAGYARPEGRLRDLGNFLYKKTDIVLESLKGFLQLSGL
;
A
#
# COMPACT_ATOMS: atom_id res chain seq x y z
N MET A 1 5.78 9.19 -28.62
CA MET A 1 6.97 8.39 -28.21
C MET A 1 6.67 7.82 -26.83
N ASN A 2 7.02 6.56 -26.55
CA ASN A 2 6.85 6.00 -25.20
C ASN A 2 8.10 6.34 -24.39
N GLU A 3 7.92 6.92 -23.22
CA GLU A 3 9.00 7.16 -22.27
C GLU A 3 9.12 5.95 -21.35
N LEU A 4 10.35 5.52 -21.06
CA LEU A 4 10.62 4.53 -20.03
C LEU A 4 11.07 5.24 -18.75
N ILE A 5 10.37 4.98 -17.66
CA ILE A 5 10.73 5.47 -16.33
C ILE A 5 11.00 4.31 -15.39
N THR A 6 12.01 4.46 -14.56
CA THR A 6 12.35 3.49 -13.51
C THR A 6 12.11 4.16 -12.16
N LEU A 7 11.45 3.44 -11.25
CA LEU A 7 11.13 3.95 -9.92
C LEU A 7 11.03 2.81 -8.89
N ASP A 8 11.28 3.14 -7.64
CA ASP A 8 10.99 2.27 -6.52
C ASP A 8 9.57 2.58 -6.03
N GLY A 9 8.77 1.55 -5.84
CA GLY A 9 7.37 1.73 -5.47
C GLY A 9 6.79 0.58 -4.67
N LEU A 10 5.79 0.90 -3.87
CA LEU A 10 4.96 -0.06 -3.15
C LEU A 10 3.61 -0.21 -3.86
N CYS A 11 3.22 -1.43 -4.19
CA CYS A 11 1.88 -1.70 -4.73
C CYS A 11 0.85 -1.59 -3.61
N ILE A 12 0.11 -0.47 -3.58
CA ILE A 12 -0.89 -0.17 -2.54
C ILE A 12 -2.31 -0.57 -2.93
N LYS A 13 -2.52 -0.88 -4.21
CA LYS A 13 -3.82 -1.35 -4.74
C LYS A 13 -3.61 -2.17 -5.99
N SER A 14 -4.39 -3.23 -6.14
CA SER A 14 -4.38 -4.09 -7.32
C SER A 14 -5.80 -4.52 -7.64
N VAL A 15 -6.25 -4.24 -8.86
CA VAL A 15 -7.61 -4.56 -9.32
C VAL A 15 -7.52 -5.30 -10.65
N GLY A 16 -8.23 -6.41 -10.76
CA GLY A 16 -8.32 -7.14 -12.03
C GLY A 16 -8.92 -6.29 -13.15
N TYR A 17 -8.36 -6.39 -14.34
CA TYR A 17 -8.80 -5.67 -15.52
C TYR A 17 -8.90 -6.63 -16.72
N GLY A 18 -10.09 -6.76 -17.32
CA GLY A 18 -10.32 -7.75 -18.33
C GLY A 18 -10.10 -9.19 -17.81
N GLU A 19 -9.73 -10.10 -18.70
CA GLU A 19 -9.57 -11.52 -18.34
C GLU A 19 -8.27 -11.83 -17.62
N THR A 20 -7.16 -11.22 -18.06
CA THR A 20 -5.81 -11.60 -17.62
C THR A 20 -4.98 -10.46 -17.02
N ASP A 21 -5.38 -9.21 -17.23
CA ASP A 21 -4.61 -8.04 -16.81
C ASP A 21 -4.99 -7.56 -15.40
N ALA A 22 -4.21 -6.66 -14.85
CA ALA A 22 -4.51 -5.91 -13.64
C ALA A 22 -4.17 -4.43 -13.82
N ILE A 23 -4.87 -3.57 -13.09
CA ILE A 23 -4.48 -2.18 -12.85
C ILE A 23 -3.97 -2.10 -11.42
N ILE A 24 -2.75 -1.62 -11.25
CA ILE A 24 -2.15 -1.39 -9.94
C ILE A 24 -2.01 0.09 -9.67
N THR A 25 -2.08 0.45 -8.39
CA THR A 25 -1.66 1.76 -7.90
C THR A 25 -0.35 1.57 -7.13
N LEU A 26 0.70 2.20 -7.61
CA LEU A 26 1.99 2.28 -6.94
C LEU A 26 2.07 3.57 -6.13
N TYR A 27 2.56 3.49 -4.91
CA TYR A 27 3.09 4.65 -4.20
C TYR A 27 4.59 4.70 -4.46
N ALA A 28 4.99 5.61 -5.35
CA ALA A 28 6.30 5.61 -5.97
C ALA A 28 7.19 6.70 -5.37
N ALA A 29 8.44 6.34 -5.05
CA ALA A 29 9.42 7.26 -4.47
C ALA A 29 9.63 8.49 -5.37
N GLY A 30 9.48 9.67 -4.77
CA GLY A 30 9.63 10.96 -5.46
C GLY A 30 8.50 11.33 -6.43
N ARG A 31 7.47 10.49 -6.59
CA ARG A 31 6.39 10.72 -7.56
C ARG A 31 4.97 10.57 -6.98
N GLY A 32 4.82 9.96 -5.80
CA GLY A 32 3.51 9.70 -5.21
C GLY A 32 2.73 8.58 -5.89
N LYS A 33 1.41 8.68 -5.96
CA LYS A 33 0.58 7.65 -6.58
C LYS A 33 0.68 7.65 -8.10
N ILE A 34 0.90 6.46 -8.66
CA ILE A 34 0.92 6.21 -10.11
C ILE A 34 0.06 4.99 -10.39
N SER A 35 -0.90 5.13 -11.31
CA SER A 35 -1.67 4.01 -11.84
C SER A 35 -0.95 3.38 -13.03
N ALA A 36 -0.80 2.06 -13.04
CA ALA A 36 -0.14 1.35 -14.12
C ALA A 36 -0.85 0.03 -14.44
N LYS A 37 -0.87 -0.31 -15.74
CA LYS A 37 -1.40 -1.59 -16.20
C LYS A 37 -0.32 -2.68 -16.15
N VAL A 38 -0.66 -3.84 -15.63
CA VAL A 38 0.17 -5.04 -15.67
C VAL A 38 -0.50 -6.07 -16.59
N ARG A 39 0.09 -6.29 -17.75
CA ARG A 39 -0.45 -7.22 -18.73
C ARG A 39 -0.20 -8.67 -18.32
N GLY A 40 -1.19 -9.53 -18.47
CA GLY A 40 -1.10 -10.94 -18.15
C GLY A 40 -0.89 -11.24 -16.65
N ALA A 41 -1.10 -10.28 -15.76
CA ALA A 41 -0.85 -10.41 -14.32
C ALA A 41 -1.63 -11.59 -13.68
N ARG A 42 -2.81 -11.89 -14.20
CA ARG A 42 -3.70 -12.93 -13.71
C ARG A 42 -3.61 -14.24 -14.51
N GLY A 43 -2.84 -14.25 -15.58
CA GLY A 43 -2.60 -15.42 -16.41
C GLY A 43 -1.67 -16.42 -15.74
N ALA A 44 -1.88 -17.72 -15.96
CA ALA A 44 -1.07 -18.80 -15.35
C ALA A 44 0.44 -18.71 -15.67
N LYS A 45 0.78 -18.10 -16.80
CA LYS A 45 2.18 -17.93 -17.28
C LYS A 45 2.66 -16.47 -17.24
N GLY A 46 1.97 -15.59 -16.51
CA GLY A 46 2.28 -14.16 -16.45
C GLY A 46 3.64 -13.90 -15.79
N LYS A 47 4.61 -13.44 -16.57
CA LYS A 47 5.97 -13.10 -16.07
C LYS A 47 5.96 -11.95 -15.06
N LEU A 48 4.96 -11.06 -15.14
CA LEU A 48 4.81 -9.88 -14.28
C LEU A 48 3.77 -10.08 -13.17
N ARG A 49 3.38 -11.32 -12.87
CA ARG A 49 2.37 -11.62 -11.86
C ARG A 49 2.72 -11.03 -10.49
N TYR A 50 3.99 -11.09 -10.11
CA TYR A 50 4.46 -10.54 -8.83
C TYR A 50 4.39 -9.01 -8.79
N ALA A 51 4.54 -8.34 -9.93
CA ALA A 51 4.42 -6.88 -10.03
C ALA A 51 3.01 -6.39 -9.67
N ALA A 52 2.00 -7.23 -9.85
CA ALA A 52 0.60 -6.92 -9.55
C ALA A 52 0.14 -7.40 -8.17
N SER A 53 1.02 -8.00 -7.37
CA SER A 53 0.68 -8.45 -6.02
C SER A 53 0.62 -7.26 -5.07
N LEU A 54 -0.49 -7.16 -4.32
CA LEU A 54 -0.66 -6.14 -3.29
C LEU A 54 0.48 -6.23 -2.26
N LEU A 55 0.95 -5.10 -1.78
CA LEU A 55 2.05 -4.92 -0.83
C LEU A 55 3.46 -5.19 -1.39
N THR A 56 3.61 -5.59 -2.64
CA THR A 56 4.94 -5.79 -3.23
C THR A 56 5.70 -4.46 -3.31
N PHE A 57 6.87 -4.42 -2.68
CA PHE A 57 7.84 -3.35 -2.81
C PHE A 57 8.91 -3.75 -3.80
N ALA A 58 9.08 -2.96 -4.87
CA ALA A 58 9.92 -3.35 -5.99
C ALA A 58 10.46 -2.15 -6.77
N LYS A 59 11.49 -2.40 -7.57
CA LYS A 59 11.90 -1.53 -8.66
C LYS A 59 11.03 -1.84 -9.87
N TYR A 60 10.24 -0.86 -10.30
CA TYR A 60 9.38 -0.96 -11.47
C TYR A 60 9.96 -0.20 -12.64
N VAL A 61 9.87 -0.79 -13.83
CA VAL A 61 10.11 -0.10 -15.10
C VAL A 61 8.75 0.07 -15.79
N LEU A 62 8.37 1.32 -16.03
CA LEU A 62 7.10 1.67 -16.66
C LEU A 62 7.33 2.26 -18.04
N SER A 63 6.55 1.82 -19.02
CA SER A 63 6.38 2.49 -20.29
C SER A 63 5.22 3.47 -20.18
N VAL A 64 5.49 4.76 -20.34
CA VAL A 64 4.51 5.85 -20.18
C VAL A 64 4.21 6.46 -21.55
N LYS A 65 2.91 6.67 -21.83
CA LYS A 65 2.41 7.34 -23.01
C LYS A 65 1.21 8.22 -22.63
N GLY A 66 1.42 9.54 -22.57
CA GLY A 66 0.42 10.47 -22.01
C GLY A 66 0.11 10.07 -20.56
N ASP A 67 -1.17 9.95 -20.24
CA ASP A 67 -1.64 9.58 -18.90
C ASP A 67 -1.64 8.06 -18.63
N LYS A 68 -1.16 7.25 -19.59
CA LYS A 68 -1.18 5.78 -19.47
C LYS A 68 0.21 5.26 -19.17
N ALA A 69 0.30 4.43 -18.13
CA ALA A 69 1.50 3.70 -17.77
C ALA A 69 1.26 2.18 -17.82
N ALA A 70 2.27 1.44 -18.23
CA ALA A 70 2.26 -0.02 -18.20
C ALA A 70 3.58 -0.55 -17.65
N VAL A 71 3.50 -1.53 -16.75
CA VAL A 71 4.70 -2.20 -16.22
C VAL A 71 5.32 -3.05 -17.32
N THR A 72 6.61 -2.84 -17.57
CA THR A 72 7.40 -3.61 -18.55
C THR A 72 8.40 -4.53 -17.89
N ALA A 73 8.88 -4.16 -16.69
CA ALA A 73 9.75 -4.98 -15.86
C ALA A 73 9.53 -4.68 -14.37
N CYS A 74 9.85 -5.64 -13.53
CA CYS A 74 9.75 -5.53 -12.09
C CYS A 74 10.86 -6.38 -11.45
N ASP A 75 11.63 -5.74 -10.55
CA ASP A 75 12.62 -6.40 -9.71
C ASP A 75 12.20 -6.26 -8.24
N VAL A 76 11.76 -7.36 -7.65
CA VAL A 76 11.12 -7.38 -6.34
C VAL A 76 12.15 -7.28 -5.23
N TYR A 77 12.04 -6.28 -4.36
CA TYR A 77 12.81 -6.16 -3.14
C TYR A 77 12.22 -7.01 -2.02
N ASP A 78 10.90 -6.87 -1.82
CA ASP A 78 10.13 -7.66 -0.87
C ASP A 78 8.67 -7.75 -1.32
N SER A 79 8.12 -8.94 -1.30
CA SER A 79 6.70 -9.17 -1.63
C SER A 79 5.82 -9.18 -0.39
N PHE A 80 6.40 -9.26 0.81
CA PHE A 80 5.67 -9.45 2.07
C PHE A 80 4.64 -10.58 2.02
N PHE A 81 4.92 -11.58 1.19
CA PHE A 81 3.96 -12.64 0.83
C PHE A 81 3.48 -13.45 2.04
N SER A 82 4.34 -13.64 3.05
CA SER A 82 3.98 -14.37 4.28
C SER A 82 2.78 -13.78 5.01
N LEU A 83 2.54 -12.47 4.88
CA LEU A 83 1.37 -11.80 5.47
C LEU A 83 0.04 -12.35 4.95
N THR A 84 0.00 -12.86 3.72
CA THR A 84 -1.24 -13.40 3.12
C THR A 84 -1.77 -14.66 3.81
N SER A 85 -0.92 -15.38 4.54
CA SER A 85 -1.29 -16.56 5.31
C SER A 85 -1.73 -16.25 6.75
N GLU A 86 -1.60 -15.00 7.20
CA GLU A 86 -1.96 -14.54 8.56
C GLU A 86 -3.01 -13.41 8.50
N PRO A 87 -4.32 -13.74 8.53
CA PRO A 87 -5.39 -12.76 8.25
C PRO A 87 -5.30 -11.48 9.09
N VAL A 88 -4.99 -11.57 10.39
CA VAL A 88 -4.85 -10.39 11.26
C VAL A 88 -3.72 -9.47 10.79
N LYS A 89 -2.54 -10.03 10.51
CA LYS A 89 -1.39 -9.26 10.00
C LYS A 89 -1.68 -8.70 8.61
N PHE A 90 -2.37 -9.47 7.78
CA PHE A 90 -2.73 -9.04 6.43
C PHE A 90 -3.67 -7.83 6.45
N TYR A 91 -4.71 -7.83 7.30
CA TYR A 91 -5.59 -6.67 7.45
C TYR A 91 -4.86 -5.46 8.02
N ALA A 92 -3.92 -5.65 8.96
CA ALA A 92 -3.08 -4.56 9.44
C ALA A 92 -2.23 -3.95 8.31
N ALA A 93 -1.61 -4.79 7.48
CA ALA A 93 -0.82 -4.37 6.33
C ALA A 93 -1.68 -3.65 5.26
N CYS A 94 -2.86 -4.19 4.98
CA CYS A 94 -3.83 -3.56 4.08
C CYS A 94 -4.28 -2.19 4.61
N THR A 95 -4.42 -2.01 5.93
CA THR A 95 -4.75 -0.71 6.53
C THR A 95 -3.68 0.33 6.20
N ALA A 96 -2.40 -0.04 6.24
CA ALA A 96 -1.32 0.86 5.89
C ALA A 96 -1.35 1.26 4.41
N ALA A 97 -1.58 0.30 3.50
CA ALA A 97 -1.71 0.57 2.07
C ALA A 97 -2.96 1.42 1.76
N GLU A 98 -4.09 1.10 2.40
CA GLU A 98 -5.36 1.83 2.24
C GLU A 98 -5.24 3.27 2.75
N PHE A 99 -4.50 3.50 3.83
CA PHE A 99 -4.22 4.85 4.33
C PHE A 99 -3.51 5.69 3.25
N LEU A 100 -2.45 5.16 2.64
CA LEU A 100 -1.76 5.84 1.54
C LEU A 100 -2.70 6.09 0.35
N ASP A 101 -3.48 5.09 -0.06
CA ASP A 101 -4.38 5.21 -1.22
C ASP A 101 -5.44 6.29 -1.00
N LYS A 102 -6.03 6.38 0.20
CA LYS A 102 -7.15 7.27 0.48
C LYS A 102 -6.74 8.68 0.93
N THR A 103 -5.56 8.83 1.56
CA THR A 103 -5.14 10.12 2.12
C THR A 103 -4.19 10.92 1.25
N GLN A 104 -3.47 10.26 0.33
CA GLN A 104 -2.50 10.94 -0.50
C GLN A 104 -3.10 11.35 -1.84
N PRO A 105 -2.91 12.61 -2.28
CA PRO A 105 -3.25 13.05 -3.64
C PRO A 105 -2.39 12.33 -4.69
N GLU A 106 -2.88 12.30 -5.92
CA GLU A 106 -2.07 11.83 -7.05
C GLU A 106 -0.90 12.79 -7.32
N GLY A 107 0.26 12.22 -7.64
CA GLY A 107 1.47 13.02 -7.96
C GLY A 107 2.19 13.64 -6.77
N GLU A 108 1.64 13.54 -5.56
CA GLU A 108 2.28 14.04 -4.34
C GLU A 108 2.97 12.90 -3.59
N TYR A 109 4.24 13.12 -3.26
CA TYR A 109 5.04 12.15 -2.52
C TYR A 109 5.40 12.65 -1.14
N ASN A 110 5.12 11.82 -0.14
CA ASN A 110 5.52 12.04 1.25
C ASN A 110 6.43 10.90 1.71
N ASN A 111 7.72 11.21 1.84
CA ASN A 111 8.73 10.23 2.23
C ASN A 111 8.48 9.65 3.63
N ALA A 112 8.02 10.46 4.57
CA ALA A 112 7.74 10.00 5.93
C ALA A 112 6.61 8.97 5.96
N LEU A 113 5.57 9.15 5.14
CA LEU A 113 4.48 8.18 4.97
C LEU A 113 4.95 6.89 4.31
N MET A 114 5.78 6.98 3.27
CA MET A 114 6.35 5.79 2.63
C MET A 114 7.17 4.98 3.64
N LEU A 115 8.05 5.63 4.39
CA LEU A 115 8.86 4.97 5.41
C LEU A 115 8.02 4.37 6.54
N ALA A 116 7.00 5.09 7.02
CA ALA A 116 6.08 4.57 8.03
C ALA A 116 5.37 3.30 7.55
N CYS A 117 4.89 3.29 6.29
CA CYS A 117 4.25 2.14 5.69
C CYS A 117 5.21 0.95 5.56
N LEU A 118 6.40 1.14 4.98
CA LEU A 118 7.40 0.08 4.83
C LEU A 118 7.86 -0.48 6.18
N ASN A 119 8.04 0.37 7.21
CA ASN A 119 8.37 -0.08 8.56
C ASN A 119 7.24 -0.93 9.16
N CYS A 120 5.98 -0.52 8.96
CA CYS A 120 4.81 -1.31 9.39
C CYS A 120 4.81 -2.71 8.74
N LEU A 121 4.97 -2.78 7.42
CA LEU A 121 5.02 -4.05 6.68
C LEU A 121 6.16 -4.93 7.16
N ARG A 122 7.35 -4.35 7.35
CA ARG A 122 8.53 -5.07 7.85
C ARG A 122 8.31 -5.60 9.26
N ASP A 123 7.78 -4.79 10.17
CA ASP A 123 7.55 -5.20 11.55
C ASP A 123 6.47 -6.29 11.64
N LEU A 124 5.37 -6.19 10.86
CA LEU A 124 4.37 -7.25 10.76
C LEU A 124 4.93 -8.56 10.22
N THR A 125 5.91 -8.49 9.32
CA THR A 125 6.47 -9.66 8.64
C THR A 125 7.59 -10.33 9.45
N TYR A 126 8.49 -9.53 10.03
CA TYR A 126 9.78 -10.00 10.53
C TYR A 126 10.01 -9.76 12.02
N SER A 127 9.08 -9.14 12.76
CA SER A 127 9.21 -8.96 14.20
C SER A 127 8.16 -9.76 14.98
N ASP A 128 8.43 -9.96 16.28
CA ASP A 128 7.50 -10.59 17.22
C ASP A 128 6.53 -9.60 17.88
N LYS A 129 6.51 -8.34 17.40
CA LYS A 129 5.59 -7.34 17.92
C LYS A 129 4.13 -7.72 17.66
N LYS A 130 3.25 -7.37 18.60
CA LYS A 130 1.81 -7.56 18.40
C LYS A 130 1.32 -6.69 17.22
N SER A 131 0.51 -7.25 16.35
CA SER A 131 -0.03 -6.54 15.19
C SER A 131 -0.79 -5.25 15.57
N GLU A 132 -1.46 -5.26 16.73
CA GLU A 132 -2.13 -4.07 17.26
C GLU A 132 -1.16 -2.93 17.55
N ASP A 133 -0.03 -3.23 18.19
CA ASP A 133 0.98 -2.23 18.54
C ASP A 133 1.65 -1.67 17.28
N VAL A 134 1.99 -2.55 16.32
CA VAL A 134 2.57 -2.16 15.03
C VAL A 134 1.62 -1.25 14.26
N LEU A 135 0.35 -1.64 14.17
CA LEU A 135 -0.65 -0.85 13.44
C LEU A 135 -0.93 0.50 14.13
N LYS A 136 -0.96 0.51 15.47
CA LYS A 136 -1.10 1.76 16.24
C LYS A 136 0.06 2.70 16.00
N GLU A 137 1.29 2.21 16.05
CA GLU A 137 2.50 3.00 15.78
C GLU A 137 2.49 3.56 14.34
N PHE A 138 2.09 2.74 13.37
CA PHE A 138 1.90 3.18 12.00
C PHE A 138 0.90 4.33 11.90
N LEU A 139 -0.32 4.16 12.43
CA LEU A 139 -1.38 5.19 12.31
C LEU A 139 -0.98 6.50 12.97
N LEU A 140 -0.33 6.45 14.15
CA LEU A 140 0.20 7.66 14.80
C LEU A 140 1.26 8.36 13.97
N SER A 141 2.18 7.60 13.38
CA SER A 141 3.24 8.13 12.52
C SER A 141 2.69 8.68 11.21
N ALA A 142 1.72 7.97 10.61
CA ALA A 142 1.08 8.36 9.37
C ALA A 142 0.23 9.62 9.52
N LEU A 143 -0.53 9.74 10.60
CA LEU A 143 -1.31 10.94 10.90
C LEU A 143 -0.40 12.15 11.10
N ALA A 144 0.70 11.99 11.85
CA ALA A 144 1.69 13.05 12.04
C ALA A 144 2.36 13.46 10.72
N ALA A 145 2.75 12.49 9.89
CA ALA A 145 3.35 12.73 8.57
C ALA A 145 2.38 13.41 7.60
N ALA A 146 1.08 13.15 7.74
CA ALA A 146 0.02 13.80 6.97
C ALA A 146 -0.35 15.20 7.53
N GLY A 147 0.33 15.68 8.57
CA GLY A 147 0.13 17.02 9.15
C GLY A 147 -0.97 17.11 10.20
N TYR A 148 -1.50 15.99 10.68
CA TYR A 148 -2.47 15.96 11.78
C TYR A 148 -1.78 15.90 13.13
N ALA A 149 -2.46 16.42 14.17
CA ALA A 149 -2.01 16.20 15.55
C ALA A 149 -1.99 14.70 15.86
N ARG A 150 -1.11 14.27 16.77
CA ARG A 150 -1.09 12.88 17.24
C ARG A 150 -2.23 12.71 18.26
N PRO A 151 -3.33 12.03 17.87
CA PRO A 151 -4.39 11.75 18.83
C PRO A 151 -3.95 10.70 19.83
N GLU A 152 -4.49 10.78 21.03
CA GLU A 152 -4.38 9.71 22.03
C GLU A 152 -5.54 8.73 21.84
N GLY A 153 -5.35 7.49 22.28
CA GLY A 153 -6.42 6.48 22.29
C GLY A 153 -6.02 5.14 21.73
N ARG A 154 -7.03 4.30 21.53
CA ARG A 154 -6.93 2.97 20.93
C ARG A 154 -7.03 3.07 19.41
N LEU A 155 -6.76 1.98 18.70
CA LEU A 155 -6.85 1.93 17.23
C LEU A 155 -8.20 2.45 16.69
N ARG A 156 -9.31 2.08 17.35
CA ARG A 156 -10.64 2.56 16.97
C ARG A 156 -10.75 4.09 17.06
N ASP A 157 -10.14 4.69 18.08
CA ASP A 157 -10.17 6.14 18.28
C ASP A 157 -9.35 6.86 17.20
N LEU A 158 -8.23 6.25 16.76
CA LEU A 158 -7.41 6.77 15.66
C LEU A 158 -8.18 6.75 14.33
N GLY A 159 -8.90 5.66 14.06
CA GLY A 159 -9.78 5.57 12.88
C GLY A 159 -10.90 6.60 12.90
N ASN A 160 -11.54 6.79 14.05
CA ASN A 160 -12.58 7.80 14.25
C ASN A 160 -12.02 9.23 14.12
N PHE A 161 -10.79 9.46 14.60
CA PHE A 161 -10.12 10.75 14.44
C PHE A 161 -9.89 11.07 12.95
N LEU A 162 -9.35 10.11 12.18
CA LEU A 162 -9.17 10.28 10.75
C LEU A 162 -10.50 10.59 10.05
N TYR A 163 -11.55 9.81 10.35
CA TYR A 163 -12.88 10.05 9.78
C TYR A 163 -13.41 11.46 10.08
N LYS A 164 -13.32 11.91 11.32
CA LYS A 164 -13.78 13.27 11.72
C LYS A 164 -13.01 14.40 11.01
N LYS A 165 -11.78 14.15 10.60
CA LYS A 165 -10.93 15.16 9.94
C LYS A 165 -11.04 15.16 8.42
N THR A 166 -11.37 14.03 7.81
CA THR A 166 -11.23 13.82 6.37
C THR A 166 -12.43 13.16 5.71
N ASP A 167 -13.41 12.67 6.48
CA ASP A 167 -14.49 11.77 6.04
C ASP A 167 -13.99 10.42 5.46
N ILE A 168 -12.69 10.10 5.64
CA ILE A 168 -12.10 8.85 5.17
C ILE A 168 -12.34 7.73 6.18
N VAL A 169 -12.86 6.62 5.69
CA VAL A 169 -13.01 5.37 6.44
C VAL A 169 -11.99 4.36 5.94
N LEU A 170 -11.23 3.75 6.85
CA LEU A 170 -10.33 2.64 6.55
C LEU A 170 -11.08 1.32 6.77
N GLU A 171 -11.51 0.68 5.68
CA GLU A 171 -12.26 -0.58 5.74
C GLU A 171 -11.38 -1.74 6.24
N SER A 172 -10.11 -1.73 5.87
CA SER A 172 -9.15 -2.73 6.36
C SER A 172 -8.95 -2.63 7.88
N LEU A 173 -8.99 -1.42 8.46
CA LEU A 173 -8.94 -1.23 9.91
C LEU A 173 -10.17 -1.83 10.60
N LYS A 174 -11.37 -1.68 10.03
CA LYS A 174 -12.58 -2.33 10.56
C LYS A 174 -12.43 -3.85 10.56
N GLY A 175 -11.95 -4.42 9.46
CA GLY A 175 -11.68 -5.85 9.34
C GLY A 175 -10.65 -6.33 10.37
N PHE A 176 -9.56 -5.56 10.57
CA PHE A 176 -8.57 -5.84 11.60
C PHE A 176 -9.19 -5.87 13.01
N LEU A 177 -9.94 -4.83 13.39
CA LEU A 177 -10.58 -4.72 14.70
C LEU A 177 -11.57 -5.88 14.96
N GLN A 178 -12.34 -6.26 13.94
CA GLN A 178 -13.27 -7.39 14.03
C GLN A 178 -12.55 -8.73 14.26
N LEU A 179 -11.48 -8.99 13.50
CA LEU A 179 -10.72 -10.25 13.62
C LEU A 179 -9.93 -10.33 14.94
N SER A 180 -9.49 -9.18 15.44
CA SER A 180 -8.70 -9.10 16.69
C SER A 180 -9.56 -9.06 17.94
N GLY A 181 -10.89 -8.94 17.81
CA GLY A 181 -11.81 -8.80 18.95
C GLY A 181 -11.67 -7.48 19.72
N LEU A 182 -11.22 -6.39 19.04
CA LEU A 182 -10.95 -5.07 19.60
C LEU A 182 -12.06 -4.05 19.34
#